data_3c77db32c4042504e74ec6ae11776135
#
_entry.id   3c77db32c4042504e74ec6ae11776135
#
_cell.length_a   1.000
_cell.length_b   1.000
_cell.length_c   1.000
_cell.angle_alpha   90.00
_cell.angle_beta   90.00
_cell.angle_gamma   90.00
#
_symmetry.space_group_name_H-M   'P 1'
#
loop_
_entity.id
_entity.type
_entity.pdbx_description
1 polymer ?
#
loop_
_entity_poly.entity_id
_entity_poly.type
_entity_poly.pdbx_seq_one_letter_code
_entity_poly.pdbx_strand_id
1 'polypeptide(L)' 'MMIKIRLTGISTELDATVKELKKHFEFLNETKDYKNSNSKFVRKYADIEKRGNEDE' A
#
# COMPACT_ATOMS: atom_id res chain seq x y z
N MET A 1 5.16 2.84 15.44
CA MET A 1 4.38 1.60 15.41
C MET A 1 4.07 1.20 13.98
N MET A 2 4.36 -0.03 13.64
CA MET A 2 4.20 -0.52 12.27
C MET A 2 2.80 -1.07 12.07
N ILE A 3 2.22 -0.75 10.93
CA ILE A 3 0.88 -1.21 10.59
C ILE A 3 0.96 -1.99 9.29
N LYS A 4 0.32 -3.14 9.28
CA LYS A 4 0.25 -3.94 8.06
C LYS A 4 -1.06 -3.65 7.34
N ILE A 5 -0.94 -3.39 6.05
CA ILE A 5 -2.14 -3.11 5.26
C ILE A 5 -2.18 -4.05 4.06
N ARG A 6 -3.37 -4.22 3.56
CA ARG A 6 -3.59 -5.00 2.35
C ARG A 6 -4.47 -4.19 1.41
N LEU A 7 -4.03 -4.12 0.17
CA LEU A 7 -4.76 -3.39 -0.86
C LEU A 7 -5.16 -4.36 -1.96
N THR A 8 -6.39 -4.23 -2.41
CA THR A 8 -6.89 -5.06 -3.50
C THR A 8 -7.62 -4.17 -4.47
N GLY A 9 -7.33 -4.31 -5.75
CA GLY A 9 -7.99 -3.51 -6.75
C GLY A 9 -7.28 -3.61 -8.08
N ILE A 10 -7.65 -2.74 -8.99
CA ILE A 10 -7.01 -2.68 -10.31
C ILE A 10 -5.64 -2.06 -10.15
N SER A 11 -4.65 -2.60 -10.87
CA SER A 11 -3.27 -2.23 -10.62
C SER A 11 -3.02 -0.73 -10.81
N THR A 12 -3.64 -0.10 -11.81
CA THR A 12 -3.45 1.33 -12.00
C THR A 12 -3.99 2.13 -10.82
N GLU A 13 -5.12 1.68 -10.27
CA GLU A 13 -5.69 2.36 -9.12
C GLU A 13 -4.89 2.11 -7.87
N LEU A 14 -4.33 0.91 -7.74
CA LEU A 14 -3.46 0.64 -6.60
C LEU A 14 -2.22 1.51 -6.65
N ASP A 15 -1.64 1.69 -7.82
CA ASP A 15 -0.46 2.55 -7.94
C ASP A 15 -0.78 3.97 -7.52
N ALA A 16 -1.91 4.50 -7.97
CA ALA A 16 -2.30 5.85 -7.60
C ALA A 16 -2.53 5.96 -6.10
N THR A 17 -3.20 4.95 -5.53
CA THR A 17 -3.50 4.96 -4.10
C THR A 17 -2.21 4.88 -3.28
N VAL A 18 -1.29 4.03 -3.70
CA VAL A 18 -0.02 3.89 -2.99
C VAL A 18 0.74 5.21 -3.00
N LYS A 19 0.72 5.90 -4.14
CA LYS A 19 1.38 7.21 -4.21
C LYS A 19 0.79 8.19 -3.22
N GLU A 20 -0.54 8.19 -3.09
CA GLU A 20 -1.19 9.05 -2.13
C GLU A 20 -0.82 8.67 -0.70
N LEU A 21 -0.83 7.39 -0.42
CA LEU A 21 -0.50 6.92 0.91
C LEU A 21 0.93 7.27 1.30
N LYS A 22 1.84 7.23 0.34
CA LYS A 22 3.23 7.55 0.63
C LYS A 22 3.43 9.00 1.01
N LYS A 23 2.50 9.86 0.69
CA LYS A 23 2.57 11.25 1.13
C LYS A 23 2.26 11.40 2.61
N HIS A 24 1.52 10.47 3.17
CA HIS A 24 1.05 10.56 4.54
C HIS A 24 1.67 9.53 5.46
N PHE A 25 2.17 8.45 4.90
CA PHE A 25 2.74 7.36 5.67
C PHE A 25 4.07 6.95 5.07
N GLU A 26 4.92 6.42 5.92
CA GLU A 26 6.18 5.89 5.46
C GLU A 26 6.01 4.41 5.17
N PHE A 27 6.36 3.99 3.97
CA PHE A 27 6.29 2.59 3.58
C PHE A 27 7.62 1.93 3.93
N LEU A 28 7.54 0.95 4.81
CA LEU A 28 8.72 0.22 5.24
C LEU A 28 9.02 -0.95 4.33
N ASN A 29 7.97 -1.66 3.96
CA ASN A 29 8.08 -2.80 3.06
C ASN A 29 6.88 -2.83 2.15
N GLU A 30 7.10 -3.27 0.93
CA GLU A 30 6.02 -3.50 -0.02
C GLU A 30 6.26 -4.82 -0.70
N THR A 31 5.20 -5.60 -0.87
CA THR A 31 5.31 -6.80 -1.66
C THR A 31 5.02 -6.47 -3.11
N LYS A 32 5.41 -7.37 -3.97
CA LYS A 32 5.03 -7.26 -5.37
C LYS A 32 3.54 -7.52 -5.53
N ASP A 33 2.99 -6.99 -6.60
CA ASP A 33 1.60 -7.25 -6.90
C ASP A 33 1.39 -8.74 -7.14
N TYR A 34 0.38 -9.27 -6.50
CA TYR A 34 -0.04 -10.64 -6.75
C TYR A 34 -1.27 -10.60 -7.63
N LYS A 35 -1.15 -11.16 -8.80
CA LYS A 35 -2.21 -11.10 -9.77
C LYS A 35 -2.82 -12.48 -9.96
N ASN A 36 -4.13 -12.55 -9.86
CA ASN A 36 -4.84 -13.78 -10.19
C ASN A 36 -4.86 -13.95 -11.68
N SER A 37 -4.69 -15.18 -12.15
CA SER A 37 -4.58 -15.44 -13.56
C SER A 37 -5.84 -15.06 -14.33
N ASN A 38 -6.99 -15.09 -13.69
CA ASN A 38 -8.25 -14.80 -14.36
C ASN A 38 -8.92 -13.54 -13.89
N SER A 39 -8.14 -12.61 -13.32
CA SER A 39 -8.74 -11.45 -12.72
C SER A 39 -7.93 -10.21 -13.05
N LYS A 40 -8.61 -9.08 -13.20
CA LYS A 40 -7.93 -7.80 -13.32
C LYS A 40 -7.42 -7.30 -11.99
N PHE A 41 -7.90 -7.87 -10.91
CA PHE A 41 -7.55 -7.37 -9.59
C PHE A 41 -6.22 -7.91 -9.16
N VAL A 42 -5.45 -7.06 -8.50
CA VAL A 42 -4.19 -7.47 -7.92
C VAL A 42 -4.25 -7.18 -6.43
N ARG A 43 -3.38 -7.83 -5.71
CA ARG A 43 -3.30 -7.73 -4.26
C ARG A 43 -1.91 -7.28 -3.89
N LYS A 44 -1.86 -6.32 -3.00
CA LYS A 44 -0.57 -5.79 -2.55
C LYS A 44 -0.60 -5.67 -1.04
N TYR A 45 0.49 -6.06 -0.41
CA TYR A 45 0.65 -5.94 1.03
C TYR A 45 1.76 -4.96 1.32
N ALA A 46 1.61 -4.22 2.39
CA ALA A 46 2.66 -3.28 2.77
C ALA A 46 2.69 -3.11 4.27
N ASP A 47 3.88 -2.78 4.75
CA ASP A 47 4.07 -2.38 6.15
C ASP A 47 4.31 -0.89 6.13
N ILE A 48 3.52 -0.16 6.88
CA ILE A 48 3.62 1.29 6.90
C ILE A 48 3.75 1.80 8.32
N GLU A 49 4.17 3.05 8.42
CA GLU A 49 4.28 3.72 9.69
C GLU A 49 3.82 5.15 9.53
N LYS A 50 3.18 5.72 10.54
CA LYS A 50 2.82 7.10 10.49
C LYS A 50 4.06 7.96 10.32
N ARG A 51 3.99 8.89 9.41
CA ARG A 51 5.07 9.85 9.30
C ARG A 51 5.11 10.67 10.56
N GLY A 52 6.27 10.84 11.03
CA GLY A 52 6.47 11.43 12.29
C GLY A 52 5.93 12.77 12.43
N ASN A 53 5.58 13.28 13.22
CA ASN A 53 5.21 14.39 13.76
C ASN A 53 3.90 14.33 14.26
N GLU A 54 3.67 13.95 14.56
CA GLU A 54 2.73 14.09 15.09
C GLU A 54 2.28 14.19 16.03
N ASP A 55 2.34 14.43 16.46
CA ASP A 55 1.97 14.64 17.33
C ASP A 55 1.36 14.74 17.95
N GLU A 56 1.37 14.69 18.03
CA GLU A 56 0.99 14.92 18.69
C GLU A 56 0.79 15.13 19.10
#